data_6bc6e576eea95cc0bbbbc2616ffa660b
#
_entry.id   6bc6e576eea95cc0bbbbc2616ffa660b
#
_cell.length_a   1.000
_cell.length_b   1.000
_cell.length_c   1.000
_cell.angle_alpha   90.00
_cell.angle_beta   90.00
_cell.angle_gamma   90.00
#
_symmetry.space_group_name_H-M   'P 1'
#
loop_
_entity.id
_entity.type
_entity.pdbx_description
1 polymer ?
#
loop_
_entity_poly.entity_id
_entity_poly.type
_entity_poly.pdbx_seq_one_letter_code
_entity_poly.pdbx_strand_id
1 'polypeptide(L)'
;MGGEDAAPQPVELVLAALVGCEQATAAYVARHTRPRFPLRYVHFDLRATRDERGAIALPIDERPPVSSRLLRVEGTAIVHLSRGAESRARVEALGRRVEERCPVADMLRASGCELDVRWQMAKDFLDDDREG
;
A
#
# COMPACT_ATOMS: atom_id res chain seq x y z
N MET A 1 17.60 -8.86 -12.12
CA MET A 1 17.79 -8.16 -13.38
C MET A 1 18.73 -6.99 -13.12
N GLY A 2 19.93 -7.15 -13.52
CA GLY A 2 21.11 -6.37 -13.14
C GLY A 2 21.09 -4.89 -13.37
N GLY A 3 20.58 -4.13 -12.45
CA GLY A 3 20.77 -2.69 -12.39
C GLY A 3 21.62 -2.33 -11.18
N GLU A 4 22.40 -1.32 -11.27
CA GLU A 4 23.09 -0.76 -10.11
C GLU A 4 22.06 -0.13 -9.16
N ASP A 5 22.37 -0.10 -7.85
CA ASP A 5 21.50 0.39 -6.80
C ASP A 5 21.15 1.89 -6.88
N ALA A 6 21.60 2.59 -7.93
CA ALA A 6 21.40 4.02 -8.12
C ALA A 6 19.98 4.40 -8.58
N ALA A 7 19.15 3.44 -8.99
CA ALA A 7 17.79 3.69 -9.46
C ALA A 7 16.82 2.68 -8.85
N PRO A 8 15.53 3.05 -8.61
CA PRO A 8 14.53 2.11 -8.10
C PRO A 8 14.32 0.95 -9.09
N GLN A 9 14.12 -0.23 -8.55
CA GLN A 9 13.70 -1.38 -9.34
C GLN A 9 12.31 -1.14 -9.92
N PRO A 10 11.99 -1.68 -11.12
CA PRO A 10 10.65 -1.48 -11.71
C PRO A 10 9.50 -1.86 -10.77
N VAL A 11 9.68 -2.91 -9.97
CA VAL A 11 8.67 -3.35 -9.00
C VAL A 11 8.47 -2.29 -7.89
N GLU A 12 9.52 -1.60 -7.49
CA GLU A 12 9.44 -0.52 -6.51
C GLU A 12 8.64 0.67 -7.07
N LEU A 13 8.71 0.90 -8.38
CA LEU A 13 7.90 1.92 -9.03
C LEU A 13 6.41 1.59 -8.99
N VAL A 14 6.05 0.31 -9.04
CA VAL A 14 4.66 -0.13 -8.84
C VAL A 14 4.19 0.21 -7.43
N LEU A 15 5.03 -0.03 -6.42
CA LEU A 15 4.71 0.36 -5.04
C LEU A 15 4.59 1.87 -4.90
N ALA A 16 5.46 2.63 -5.55
CA ALA A 16 5.37 4.08 -5.54
C ALA A 16 4.07 4.56 -6.19
N ALA A 17 3.65 3.93 -7.28
CA ALA A 17 2.37 4.21 -7.93
C ALA A 17 1.18 3.90 -7.01
N LEU A 18 1.24 2.78 -6.30
CA LEU A 18 0.21 2.41 -5.32
C LEU A 18 0.11 3.48 -4.23
N VAL A 19 1.24 3.86 -3.65
CA VAL A 19 1.29 4.89 -2.59
C VAL A 19 0.72 6.22 -3.10
N GLY A 20 1.15 6.68 -4.27
CA GLY A 20 0.67 7.93 -4.85
C GLY A 20 -0.84 7.90 -5.12
N CYS A 21 -1.32 6.78 -5.64
CA CYS A 21 -2.74 6.60 -5.94
C CYS A 21 -3.58 6.53 -4.65
N GLU A 22 -3.12 5.81 -3.64
CA GLU A 22 -3.81 5.73 -2.35
C GLU A 22 -3.81 7.08 -1.63
N GLN A 23 -2.71 7.84 -1.73
CA GLN A 23 -2.64 9.17 -1.16
C GLN A 23 -3.69 10.10 -1.78
N ALA A 24 -3.80 10.11 -3.09
CA ALA A 24 -4.80 10.93 -3.80
C ALA A 24 -6.22 10.46 -3.47
N THR A 25 -6.44 9.15 -3.43
CA THR A 25 -7.73 8.56 -3.10
C THR A 25 -8.13 8.88 -1.66
N ALA A 26 -7.17 8.82 -0.72
CA ALA A 26 -7.42 9.16 0.67
C ALA A 26 -7.86 10.62 0.83
N ALA A 27 -7.23 11.54 0.12
CA ALA A 27 -7.63 12.95 0.14
C ALA A 27 -9.07 13.13 -0.36
N TYR A 28 -9.42 12.45 -1.42
CA TYR A 28 -10.78 12.48 -1.97
C TYR A 28 -11.81 11.89 -0.99
N VAL A 29 -11.54 10.70 -0.46
CA VAL A 29 -12.44 10.03 0.50
C VAL A 29 -12.62 10.88 1.76
N ALA A 30 -11.53 11.42 2.31
CA ALA A 30 -11.58 12.24 3.52
C ALA A 30 -12.47 13.46 3.32
N ARG A 31 -12.34 14.13 2.18
CA ARG A 31 -13.12 15.34 1.85
C ARG A 31 -14.61 15.05 1.73
N HIS A 32 -14.97 13.87 1.25
CA HIS A 32 -16.37 13.47 1.02
C HIS A 32 -16.97 12.62 2.15
N THR A 33 -16.19 12.28 3.17
CA THR A 33 -16.69 11.61 4.38
C THR A 33 -17.46 12.62 5.23
N ARG A 34 -18.54 12.17 5.90
CA ARG A 34 -19.36 13.04 6.76
C ARG A 34 -19.45 12.46 8.17
N PRO A 35 -19.11 13.24 9.21
CA PRO A 35 -18.44 14.55 9.13
C PRO A 35 -17.08 14.42 8.45
N ARG A 36 -16.62 15.50 7.84
CA ARG A 36 -15.37 15.52 7.06
C ARG A 36 -14.21 14.98 7.90
N PHE A 37 -13.42 14.08 7.31
CA PHE A 37 -12.23 13.56 7.95
C PHE A 37 -11.07 14.56 7.80
N PRO A 38 -10.44 15.01 8.90
CA PRO A 38 -9.41 16.04 8.85
C PRO A 38 -8.05 15.44 8.47
N LEU A 39 -7.93 14.90 7.28
CA LEU A 39 -6.71 14.29 6.80
C LEU A 39 -5.68 15.33 6.40
N ARG A 40 -4.47 15.20 6.89
CA ARG A 40 -3.30 15.95 6.41
C ARG A 40 -2.57 15.18 5.33
N TYR A 41 -2.08 13.99 5.66
CA TYR A 41 -1.45 13.06 4.73
C TYR A 41 -1.40 11.67 5.34
N VAL A 42 -1.04 10.68 4.52
CA VAL A 42 -0.82 9.30 4.96
C VAL A 42 0.64 8.94 4.69
N HIS A 43 1.31 8.40 5.69
CA HIS A 43 2.66 7.86 5.52
C HIS A 43 2.55 6.35 5.31
N PHE A 44 3.08 5.86 4.20
CA PHE A 44 3.04 4.43 3.87
C PHE A 44 4.41 3.78 4.06
N ASP A 45 4.40 2.63 4.70
CA ASP A 45 5.56 1.74 4.80
C ASP A 45 5.11 0.38 4.28
N LEU A 46 5.43 0.06 3.03
CA LEU A 46 4.92 -1.11 2.33
C LEU A 46 6.06 -1.99 1.82
N ARG A 47 5.81 -3.29 1.80
CA ARG A 47 6.69 -4.30 1.23
C ARG A 47 5.91 -5.16 0.25
N ALA A 48 6.57 -5.52 -0.87
CA ALA A 48 6.01 -6.43 -1.86
C ALA A 48 6.81 -7.71 -1.90
N THR A 49 6.12 -8.81 -2.14
CA THR A 49 6.72 -10.15 -2.28
C THR A 49 6.35 -10.71 -3.64
N ARG A 50 7.33 -11.32 -4.29
CA ARG A 50 7.14 -12.08 -5.53
C ARG A 50 8.03 -13.31 -5.52
N ASP A 51 7.73 -14.27 -6.40
CA ASP A 51 8.60 -15.42 -6.64
C ASP A 51 9.45 -15.11 -7.87
N GLU A 52 10.75 -14.91 -7.66
CA GLU A 52 11.70 -14.54 -8.73
C GLU A 52 11.80 -15.58 -9.84
N ARG A 53 11.52 -16.85 -9.53
CA ARG A 53 11.54 -17.93 -10.53
C ARG A 53 10.59 -17.63 -11.71
N GLY A 54 9.55 -16.85 -11.48
CA GLY A 54 8.64 -16.44 -12.54
C GLY A 54 9.29 -15.59 -13.62
N ALA A 55 10.34 -14.83 -13.27
CA ALA A 55 11.00 -13.92 -14.19
C ALA A 55 12.32 -14.48 -14.74
N ILE A 56 13.06 -15.25 -13.95
CA ILE A 56 14.44 -15.63 -14.27
C ILE A 56 14.65 -17.13 -14.48
N ALA A 57 13.58 -17.93 -14.46
CA ALA A 57 13.71 -19.39 -14.61
C ALA A 57 14.31 -19.77 -15.96
N LEU A 58 15.17 -20.78 -15.93
CA LEU A 58 15.79 -21.36 -17.11
C LEU A 58 15.39 -22.83 -17.23
N PRO A 59 15.39 -23.40 -18.45
CA PRO A 59 15.80 -22.81 -19.73
C PRO A 59 14.79 -21.82 -20.27
N ILE A 60 15.26 -20.84 -21.06
CA ILE A 60 14.44 -19.69 -21.50
C ILE A 60 13.30 -20.08 -22.44
N ASP A 61 13.43 -21.21 -23.13
CA ASP A 61 12.41 -21.70 -24.05
C ASP A 61 11.29 -22.47 -23.36
N GLU A 62 11.37 -22.69 -22.05
CA GLU A 62 10.30 -23.30 -21.26
C GLU A 62 9.54 -22.23 -20.49
N ARG A 63 8.25 -22.50 -20.29
CA ARG A 63 7.40 -21.63 -19.48
C ARG A 63 7.88 -21.65 -18.02
N PRO A 64 7.96 -20.48 -17.34
CA PRO A 64 8.32 -20.47 -15.93
C PRO A 64 7.37 -21.31 -15.07
N PRO A 65 7.86 -21.93 -13.99
CA PRO A 65 7.03 -22.79 -13.14
C PRO A 65 6.01 -22.03 -12.28
N VAL A 66 6.20 -20.72 -12.14
CA VAL A 66 5.33 -19.86 -11.31
C VAL A 66 5.12 -18.52 -12.01
N SER A 67 4.10 -17.80 -11.58
CA SER A 67 3.83 -16.44 -12.08
C SER A 67 4.90 -15.46 -11.60
N SER A 68 5.22 -14.46 -12.44
CA SER A 68 6.15 -13.38 -12.09
C SER A 68 5.48 -12.20 -11.40
N ARG A 69 4.16 -12.26 -11.20
CA ARG A 69 3.40 -11.15 -10.59
C ARG A 69 3.76 -10.93 -9.13
N LEU A 70 3.40 -9.78 -8.60
CA LEU A 70 3.44 -9.55 -7.17
C LEU A 70 2.43 -10.46 -6.48
N LEU A 71 2.87 -11.16 -5.43
CA LEU A 71 2.04 -12.09 -4.66
C LEU A 71 1.34 -11.41 -3.50
N ARG A 72 2.02 -10.47 -2.86
CA ARG A 72 1.53 -9.81 -1.66
C ARG A 72 2.17 -8.44 -1.51
N VAL A 73 1.37 -7.48 -1.07
CA VAL A 73 1.83 -6.18 -0.58
C VAL A 73 1.33 -6.06 0.86
N GLU A 74 2.23 -5.78 1.79
CA GLU A 74 1.88 -5.65 3.20
C GLU A 74 2.58 -4.46 3.82
N GLY A 75 2.01 -3.96 4.90
CA GLY A 75 2.60 -2.87 5.66
C GLY A 75 1.58 -2.03 6.38
N THR A 76 1.93 -0.77 6.57
CA THR A 76 1.13 0.18 7.34
C THR A 76 0.88 1.46 6.56
N ALA A 77 -0.29 2.04 6.82
CA ALA A 77 -0.68 3.37 6.39
C ALA A 77 -0.91 4.21 7.65
N ILE A 78 0.00 5.12 7.92
CA ILE A 78 -0.03 5.96 9.13
C ILE A 78 -0.72 7.27 8.80
N VAL A 79 -1.87 7.49 9.39
CA VAL A 79 -2.73 8.66 9.13
C VAL A 79 -2.30 9.82 10.01
N HIS A 80 -1.94 10.93 9.38
CA HIS A 80 -1.64 12.20 10.06
C HIS A 80 -2.80 13.17 9.86
N LEU A 81 -3.32 13.70 10.96
CA LEU A 81 -4.44 14.63 10.94
C LEU A 81 -3.97 16.07 10.81
N SER A 82 -4.77 16.89 10.16
CA SER A 82 -4.56 18.34 10.08
C SER A 82 -4.98 19.06 11.37
N ARG A 83 -5.87 18.45 12.14
CA ARG A 83 -6.39 19.01 13.40
C ARG A 83 -7.12 17.93 14.20
N GLY A 84 -7.22 18.15 15.50
CA GLY A 84 -8.06 17.34 16.39
C GLY A 84 -7.64 15.90 16.51
N ALA A 85 -8.61 15.06 16.83
CA ALA A 85 -8.45 13.62 16.98
C ALA A 85 -9.56 12.89 16.24
N GLU A 86 -9.29 11.65 15.86
CA GLU A 86 -10.28 10.76 15.23
C GLU A 86 -10.30 9.41 15.93
N SER A 87 -11.44 8.74 15.87
CA SER A 87 -11.58 7.41 16.42
C SER A 87 -10.88 6.37 15.52
N ARG A 88 -10.44 5.29 16.13
CA ARG A 88 -9.87 4.14 15.40
C ARG A 88 -10.85 3.64 14.34
N ALA A 89 -12.14 3.56 14.66
CA ALA A 89 -13.17 3.11 13.74
C ALA A 89 -13.25 3.98 12.48
N ARG A 90 -13.12 5.30 12.61
CA ARG A 90 -13.14 6.20 11.47
C ARG A 90 -11.87 6.11 10.63
N VAL A 91 -10.72 5.88 11.26
CA VAL A 91 -9.45 5.64 10.54
C VAL A 91 -9.53 4.36 9.73
N GLU A 92 -10.04 3.29 10.33
CA GLU A 92 -10.21 2.01 9.63
C GLU A 92 -11.23 2.13 8.50
N ALA A 93 -12.32 2.89 8.69
CA ALA A 93 -13.30 3.14 7.65
C ALA A 93 -12.70 3.92 6.48
N LEU A 94 -11.86 4.93 6.77
CA LEU A 94 -11.11 5.65 5.75
C LEU A 94 -10.29 4.67 4.91
N GLY A 95 -9.52 3.82 5.57
CA GLY A 95 -8.67 2.83 4.90
C GLY A 95 -9.46 1.89 3.99
N ARG A 96 -10.56 1.34 4.48
CA ARG A 96 -11.41 0.45 3.66
C ARG A 96 -11.92 1.15 2.41
N ARG A 97 -12.38 2.39 2.54
CA ARG A 97 -12.91 3.17 1.41
C ARG A 97 -11.82 3.52 0.40
N VAL A 98 -10.60 3.80 0.88
CA VAL A 98 -9.45 4.05 0.01
C VAL A 98 -9.11 2.79 -0.78
N GLU A 99 -9.00 1.65 -0.10
CA GLU A 99 -8.67 0.37 -0.74
C GLU A 99 -9.71 -0.02 -1.80
N GLU A 100 -10.98 0.26 -1.53
CA GLU A 100 -12.07 -0.05 -2.48
C GLU A 100 -12.04 0.84 -3.72
N ARG A 101 -11.48 2.05 -3.62
CA ARG A 101 -11.56 3.08 -4.68
C ARG A 101 -10.25 3.32 -5.41
N CYS A 102 -9.13 2.85 -4.88
CA CYS A 102 -7.83 3.06 -5.50
C CYS A 102 -7.69 2.19 -6.75
N PRO A 103 -7.53 2.78 -7.95
CA PRO A 103 -7.39 1.99 -9.18
C PRO A 103 -6.19 1.06 -9.17
N VAL A 104 -5.05 1.49 -8.63
CA VAL A 104 -3.85 0.65 -8.57
C VAL A 104 -4.06 -0.53 -7.62
N ALA A 105 -4.67 -0.30 -6.45
CA ALA A 105 -5.01 -1.38 -5.52
C ALA A 105 -5.96 -2.39 -6.17
N ASP A 106 -6.95 -1.90 -6.90
CA ASP A 106 -7.91 -2.75 -7.61
C ASP A 106 -7.23 -3.62 -8.68
N MET A 107 -6.32 -3.03 -9.46
CA MET A 107 -5.55 -3.77 -10.45
C MET A 107 -4.68 -4.86 -9.81
N LEU A 108 -4.04 -4.56 -8.69
CA LEU A 108 -3.22 -5.54 -7.97
C LEU A 108 -4.07 -6.69 -7.45
N ARG A 109 -5.20 -6.40 -6.83
CA ARG A 109 -6.12 -7.44 -6.36
C ARG A 109 -6.65 -8.29 -7.51
N ALA A 110 -6.98 -7.67 -8.64
CA ALA A 110 -7.45 -8.37 -9.83
C ALA A 110 -6.42 -9.35 -10.38
N SER A 111 -5.13 -9.08 -10.18
CA SER A 111 -4.04 -9.99 -10.56
C SER A 111 -3.87 -11.17 -9.60
N GLY A 112 -4.59 -11.18 -8.47
CA GLY A 112 -4.42 -12.16 -7.40
C GLY A 112 -3.46 -11.74 -6.30
N CYS A 113 -2.94 -10.52 -6.34
CA CYS A 113 -2.09 -10.00 -5.29
C CYS A 113 -2.90 -9.74 -4.01
N GLU A 114 -2.39 -10.22 -2.88
CA GLU A 114 -2.98 -9.91 -1.57
C GLU A 114 -2.50 -8.53 -1.11
N LEU A 115 -3.43 -7.70 -0.69
CA LEU A 115 -3.12 -6.41 -0.07
C LEU A 115 -3.48 -6.47 1.41
N ASP A 116 -2.47 -6.35 2.26
CA ASP A 116 -2.63 -6.36 3.71
C ASP A 116 -2.00 -5.10 4.30
N VAL A 117 -2.75 -4.02 4.24
CA VAL A 117 -2.30 -2.70 4.71
C VAL A 117 -3.11 -2.31 5.93
N ARG A 118 -2.44 -2.10 7.05
CA ARG A 118 -3.07 -1.68 8.30
C ARG A 118 -3.06 -0.16 8.38
N TRP A 119 -4.25 0.40 8.54
CA TRP A 119 -4.46 1.84 8.67
C TRP A 119 -4.52 2.22 10.13
N GLN A 120 -3.61 3.09 10.56
CA GLN A 120 -3.42 3.47 11.96
C GLN A 120 -3.25 4.98 12.07
N MET A 121 -3.63 5.52 13.24
CA MET A 121 -3.26 6.89 13.60
C MET A 121 -1.78 6.97 13.95
N ALA A 122 -1.14 8.08 13.63
CA ALA A 122 0.26 8.32 13.99
C ALA A 122 0.50 8.17 15.49
N LYS A 123 -0.43 8.61 16.32
CA LYS A 123 -0.38 8.48 17.77
C LYS A 123 -0.37 7.02 18.21
N ASP A 124 -1.30 6.22 17.66
CA ASP A 124 -1.42 4.80 18.03
C ASP A 124 -0.17 4.02 17.64
N PHE A 125 0.42 4.35 16.50
CA PHE A 125 1.65 3.75 16.03
C PHE A 125 2.82 3.99 17.00
N LEU A 126 2.95 5.24 17.48
CA LEU A 126 4.00 5.60 18.43
C LEU A 126 3.81 4.91 19.79
N ASP A 127 2.57 4.75 20.22
CA ASP A 127 2.24 4.05 21.48
C ASP A 127 2.57 2.55 21.37
N ASP A 128 2.29 1.91 20.24
CA ASP A 128 2.64 0.52 19.98
C ASP A 128 4.15 0.30 20.02
N ASP A 129 4.93 1.20 19.44
CA ASP A 129 6.40 1.15 19.49
C ASP A 129 6.94 1.25 20.92
N ARG A 130 6.27 2.02 21.77
CA ARG A 130 6.68 2.16 23.19
C ARG A 130 6.37 0.92 24.02
N GLU A 131 5.34 0.18 23.66
CA GLU A 131 4.93 -1.03 24.36
C GLU A 131 5.71 -2.28 23.88
N GLY A 132 6.33 -2.17 22.73
CA GLY A 132 7.16 -3.21 22.14
C GLY A 132 8.60 -3.03 22.48
#